data_0bf956ae4827b417ddb4eb3138cdcad1
#
_entry.id   0bf956ae4827b417ddb4eb3138cdcad1
#
_cell.length_a   1.000
_cell.length_b   1.000
_cell.length_c   1.000
_cell.angle_alpha   90.00
_cell.angle_beta   90.00
_cell.angle_gamma   90.00
#
_symmetry.space_group_name_H-M   'P 1'
#
loop_
_entity.id
_entity.type
_entity.pdbx_description
1 polymer ?
#
loop_
_entity_poly.entity_id
_entity_poly.type
_entity_poly.pdbx_seq_one_letter_code
_entity_poly.pdbx_strand_id
1 'polypeptide(L)' 'MSVKAKAVRTLYRAKRITIDGVRQAVVDNIITEAEYSIITGEQYN' A
#
# COMPACT_ATOMS: atom_id res chain seq x y z
N MET A 1 1.47 -3.57 11.40
CA MET A 1 1.67 -3.56 9.95
C MET A 1 2.86 -4.45 9.60
N SER A 2 2.77 -5.25 8.55
CA SER A 2 3.86 -6.14 8.14
C SER A 2 5.07 -5.36 7.65
N VAL A 3 6.23 -6.05 7.57
CA VAL A 3 7.46 -5.44 7.03
C VAL A 3 7.25 -5.01 5.60
N LYS A 4 6.57 -5.84 4.80
CA LYS A 4 6.27 -5.50 3.40
C LYS A 4 5.37 -4.27 3.30
N ALA A 5 4.35 -4.19 4.15
CA ALA A 5 3.46 -3.03 4.16
C ALA A 5 4.19 -1.76 4.58
N LYS A 6 5.11 -1.86 5.52
CA LYS A 6 5.94 -0.71 5.91
C LYS A 6 6.81 -0.23 4.75
N ALA A 7 7.36 -1.16 3.97
CA ALA A 7 8.16 -0.82 2.80
C ALA A 7 7.30 -0.11 1.74
N VAL A 8 6.10 -0.62 1.47
CA VAL A 8 5.18 0.00 0.53
C VAL A 8 4.79 1.39 1.01
N ARG A 9 4.51 1.54 2.30
CA ARG A 9 4.17 2.84 2.90
C ARG A 9 5.30 3.85 2.67
N THR A 10 6.54 3.44 2.91
CA THR A 10 7.70 4.33 2.72
C THR A 10 7.80 4.79 1.28
N LEU A 11 7.66 3.86 0.33
CA LEU A 11 7.71 4.19 -1.09
C LEU A 11 6.58 5.15 -1.48
N TYR A 12 5.37 4.91 -1.00
CA TYR A 12 4.22 5.74 -1.32
C TYR A 12 4.39 7.15 -0.77
N ARG A 13 4.83 7.27 0.49
CA ARG A 13 5.06 8.58 1.12
C ARG A 13 6.17 9.37 0.44
N ALA A 14 7.18 8.67 -0.07
CA ALA A 14 8.28 9.29 -0.81
C ALA A 14 7.90 9.59 -2.26
N LYS A 15 6.66 9.30 -2.67
CA LYS A 15 6.15 9.51 -4.02
C LYS A 15 6.93 8.70 -5.06
N ARG A 16 7.45 7.55 -4.65
CA ARG A 16 8.19 6.66 -5.54
C ARG A 16 7.29 5.64 -6.21
N ILE A 17 6.08 5.43 -5.66
CA ILE A 17 5.04 4.62 -6.30
C ILE A 17 3.73 5.40 -6.22
N THR A 18 2.83 5.12 -7.17
CA THR A 18 1.51 5.74 -7.22
C THR A 18 0.52 4.91 -6.40
N ILE A 19 -0.69 5.46 -6.21
CA ILE A 19 -1.77 4.72 -5.54
C ILE A 19 -2.09 3.44 -6.32
N ASP A 20 -1.97 3.44 -7.65
CA ASP A 20 -2.16 2.23 -8.44
C ASP A 20 -1.13 1.17 -8.10
N GLY A 21 0.10 1.57 -7.80
CA GLY A 21 1.13 0.64 -7.34
C GLY A 21 0.79 0.01 -6.00
N VAL A 22 0.20 0.79 -5.08
CA VAL A 22 -0.25 0.27 -3.79
C VAL A 22 -1.41 -0.70 -3.99
N ARG A 23 -2.34 -0.39 -4.90
CA ARG A 23 -3.45 -1.31 -5.23
C ARG A 23 -2.91 -2.61 -5.80
N GLN A 24 -1.90 -2.54 -6.66
CA GLN A 24 -1.28 -3.74 -7.22
C GLN A 24 -0.65 -4.60 -6.13
N ALA A 25 -0.09 -3.99 -5.09
CA ALA A 25 0.45 -4.72 -3.96
C ALA A 25 -0.64 -5.52 -3.23
N VAL A 26 -1.88 -5.01 -3.19
CA VAL A 26 -3.01 -5.76 -2.63
C VAL A 26 -3.33 -6.95 -3.53
N VAL A 27 -3.41 -6.72 -4.84
CA VAL A 27 -3.71 -7.79 -5.82
C VAL A 27 -2.68 -8.91 -5.73
N ASP A 28 -1.42 -8.55 -5.54
CA ASP A 28 -0.32 -9.52 -5.47
C ASP A 28 -0.16 -10.13 -4.07
N ASN A 29 -1.06 -9.82 -3.14
CA ASN A 29 -1.03 -10.33 -1.77
C ASN A 29 0.24 -9.92 -1.00
N ILE A 30 0.83 -8.80 -1.36
CA ILE A 30 1.98 -8.23 -0.66
C ILE A 30 1.50 -7.50 0.59
N ILE A 31 0.37 -6.81 0.48
CA ILE A 31 -0.29 -6.13 1.59
C ILE A 31 -1.77 -6.49 1.61
N THR A 32 -2.44 -6.21 2.71
CA THR A 32 -3.89 -6.42 2.84
C THR A 32 -4.66 -5.15 2.45
N GLU A 33 -5.96 -5.30 2.26
CA GLU A 33 -6.85 -4.16 2.01
C GLU A 33 -6.83 -3.17 3.18
N ALA A 34 -6.77 -3.67 4.41
CA ALA A 34 -6.67 -2.83 5.58
C ALA A 34 -5.38 -2.01 5.57
N GLU A 35 -4.27 -2.64 5.17
CA GLU A 35 -2.98 -1.94 5.06
C GLU A 35 -3.01 -0.89 3.95
N TYR A 36 -3.67 -1.19 2.84
CA TYR A 36 -3.88 -0.20 1.78
C TYR A 36 -4.54 1.05 2.32
N SER A 37 -5.62 0.88 3.11
CA SER A 37 -6.34 2.01 3.68
C SER A 37 -5.48 2.82 4.64
N ILE A 38 -4.65 2.14 5.43
CA ILE A 38 -3.74 2.82 6.36
C ILE A 38 -2.68 3.61 5.58
N ILE A 39 -2.16 3.04 4.51
CA ILE A 39 -1.08 3.66 3.73
C ILE A 39 -1.59 4.84 2.93
N THR A 40 -2.72 4.70 2.25
CA THR A 40 -3.21 5.71 1.31
C THR A 40 -4.21 6.67 1.92
N GLY A 41 -4.82 6.31 3.04
CA GLY A 41 -5.90 7.09 3.64
C GLY A 41 -7.23 6.93 2.91
N GLU A 42 -7.31 6.03 1.95
CA GLU A 42 -8.52 5.78 1.18
C GLU A 42 -8.96 4.34 1.31
N GLN A 43 -10.28 4.13 1.23
CA GLN A 43 -10.83 2.79 1.31
C GLN A 43 -10.52 2.02 0.03
N TYR A 44 -10.13 0.75 0.18
CA TYR A 44 -9.88 -0.10 -0.98
C TYR A 44 -11.20 -0.58 -1.57
N ASN A 45 -11.39 -0.35 -2.84
CA ASN A 45 -12.57 -0.83 -3.59
C ASN A 45 -12.13 -1.52 -4.86
#